data_86c7bf2340c8bfea5f5294bad4782ef8
#
_entry.id   86c7bf2340c8bfea5f5294bad4782ef8
#
_cell.length_a   1.000
_cell.length_b   1.000
_cell.length_c   1.000
_cell.angle_alpha   90.00
_cell.angle_beta   90.00
_cell.angle_gamma   90.00
#
_symmetry.space_group_name_H-M   'P 1'
#
loop_
_entity.id
_entity.type
_entity.pdbx_description
1 polymer ?
#
loop_
_entity_poly.entity_id
_entity_poly.type
_entity_poly.pdbx_seq_one_letter_code
_entity_poly.pdbx_strand_id
1 'polypeptide(L)'
;MSFFGGIKRTTGDAAFSDYVRSLAGWVCEWPGCGRDFTNNHQGLHCSHFHTRANPRVRFDLSNAAALCAYHHDYVGKHPHEHVEYFKQRLGALEYDMLTVRANSRRKERLDHKFEAIRWRKALEDLDKGKPEVMGARA
;
A
#
# COMPACT_ATOMS: atom_id res chain seq x y z
N MET A 1 5.87 -15.67 -9.56
CA MET A 1 6.42 -16.21 -8.31
C MET A 1 7.73 -15.55 -7.99
N SER A 2 7.96 -15.28 -6.74
CA SER A 2 9.24 -14.73 -6.37
C SER A 2 10.25 -15.85 -6.35
N PHE A 3 11.42 -15.58 -6.99
CA PHE A 3 12.50 -16.40 -6.95
C PHE A 3 13.00 -16.76 -5.59
N PHE A 4 12.91 -15.90 -4.61
CA PHE A 4 13.48 -16.07 -3.30
C PHE A 4 12.49 -16.61 -2.28
N GLY A 5 11.59 -17.46 -2.70
CA GLY A 5 10.57 -17.98 -1.83
C GLY A 5 9.70 -16.87 -1.30
N GLY A 6 9.47 -15.86 -2.13
CA GLY A 6 8.78 -14.67 -1.75
C GLY A 6 7.43 -14.93 -1.14
N ILE A 7 6.93 -13.92 -0.48
CA ILE A 7 5.70 -13.99 0.30
C ILE A 7 4.53 -14.26 -0.64
N LYS A 8 3.78 -15.31 -0.34
CA LYS A 8 2.61 -15.68 -1.12
C LYS A 8 1.54 -14.60 -1.00
N ARG A 9 0.97 -14.19 -2.14
CA ARG A 9 -0.14 -13.26 -2.16
C ARG A 9 -1.40 -13.94 -1.64
N THR A 10 -2.07 -13.31 -0.70
CA THR A 10 -3.29 -13.83 -0.08
C THR A 10 -4.51 -13.05 -0.53
N THR A 11 -5.70 -13.54 -0.15
CA THR A 11 -6.94 -12.80 -0.40
C THR A 11 -6.95 -11.48 0.37
N GLY A 12 -6.29 -11.42 1.52
CA GLY A 12 -6.09 -10.17 2.27
C GLY A 12 -5.28 -9.16 1.48
N ASP A 13 -4.19 -9.61 0.85
CA ASP A 13 -3.36 -8.75 0.01
C ASP A 13 -4.15 -8.20 -1.18
N ALA A 14 -4.97 -9.05 -1.81
CA ALA A 14 -5.79 -8.62 -2.93
C ALA A 14 -6.80 -7.55 -2.51
N ALA A 15 -7.48 -7.77 -1.39
CA ALA A 15 -8.45 -6.82 -0.87
C ALA A 15 -7.79 -5.49 -0.46
N PHE A 16 -6.64 -5.56 0.19
CA PHE A 16 -5.88 -4.38 0.57
C PHE A 16 -5.43 -3.58 -0.67
N SER A 17 -4.92 -4.28 -1.68
CA SER A 17 -4.52 -3.67 -2.94
C SER A 17 -5.69 -2.95 -3.61
N ASP A 18 -6.85 -3.57 -3.65
CA ASP A 18 -8.04 -2.95 -4.24
C ASP A 18 -8.43 -1.68 -3.49
N TYR A 19 -8.35 -1.70 -2.17
CA TYR A 19 -8.66 -0.53 -1.36
C TYR A 19 -7.67 0.60 -1.59
N VAL A 20 -6.37 0.31 -1.55
CA VAL A 20 -5.32 1.32 -1.76
C VAL A 20 -5.47 1.99 -3.12
N ARG A 21 -5.70 1.22 -4.16
CA ARG A 21 -5.82 1.74 -5.53
C ARG A 21 -7.11 2.51 -5.72
N SER A 22 -8.20 2.02 -5.15
CA SER A 22 -9.50 2.71 -5.19
C SER A 22 -9.44 4.04 -4.45
N LEU A 23 -8.76 4.07 -3.29
CA LEU A 23 -8.57 5.28 -2.50
C LEU A 23 -7.81 6.34 -3.29
N ALA A 24 -6.90 5.92 -4.17
CA ALA A 24 -6.16 6.81 -5.06
C ALA A 24 -6.96 7.20 -6.32
N GLY A 25 -8.20 6.73 -6.44
CA GLY A 25 -9.04 6.98 -7.62
C GLY A 25 -8.53 6.27 -8.85
N TRP A 26 -7.78 5.19 -8.69
CA TRP A 26 -7.17 4.40 -9.77
C TRP A 26 -6.18 5.20 -10.63
N VAL A 27 -5.58 6.21 -10.04
CA VAL A 27 -4.58 7.07 -10.69
C VAL A 27 -3.24 6.87 -10.00
N CYS A 28 -2.16 6.85 -10.79
CA CYS A 28 -0.81 6.76 -10.24
C CYS A 28 -0.54 7.97 -9.34
N GLU A 29 -0.11 7.71 -8.11
CA GLU A 29 0.11 8.74 -7.11
C GLU A 29 1.48 9.41 -7.19
N TRP A 30 2.34 8.97 -8.11
CA TRP A 30 3.64 9.61 -8.28
C TRP A 30 3.45 11.05 -8.76
N PRO A 31 4.14 12.03 -8.14
CA PRO A 31 3.97 13.44 -8.50
C PRO A 31 4.17 13.68 -9.99
N GLY A 32 3.19 14.31 -10.62
CA GLY A 32 3.24 14.65 -12.03
C GLY A 32 2.92 13.53 -13.01
N CYS A 33 2.71 12.30 -12.54
CA CYS A 33 2.40 11.18 -13.43
C CYS A 33 0.95 11.23 -13.94
N GLY A 34 0.00 11.10 -13.04
CA GLY A 34 -1.42 11.22 -13.37
C GLY A 34 -1.99 10.16 -14.30
N ARG A 35 -1.26 9.08 -14.56
CA ARG A 35 -1.80 7.99 -15.40
C ARG A 35 -3.03 7.40 -14.76
N ASP A 36 -4.11 7.29 -15.56
CA ASP A 36 -5.42 6.86 -15.10
C ASP A 36 -5.65 5.40 -15.50
N PHE A 37 -6.01 4.59 -14.52
CA PHE A 37 -6.24 3.16 -14.71
C PHE A 37 -7.67 2.73 -14.38
N THR A 38 -8.63 3.65 -14.43
CA THR A 38 -10.04 3.31 -14.16
C THR A 38 -10.55 2.24 -15.11
N ASN A 39 -10.04 2.20 -16.35
CA ASN A 39 -10.44 1.20 -17.34
C ASN A 39 -9.44 0.06 -17.48
N ASN A 40 -8.36 0.06 -16.69
CA ASN A 40 -7.34 -0.98 -16.71
C ASN A 40 -6.68 -1.11 -15.35
N HIS A 41 -7.42 -1.63 -14.41
CA HIS A 41 -6.99 -1.74 -13.01
C HIS A 41 -5.64 -2.47 -12.85
N GLN A 42 -5.34 -3.42 -13.74
CA GLN A 42 -4.13 -4.22 -13.64
C GLN A 42 -2.85 -3.41 -13.90
N GLY A 43 -2.96 -2.27 -14.55
CA GLY A 43 -1.80 -1.40 -14.81
C GLY A 43 -1.37 -0.60 -13.59
N LEU A 44 -2.20 -0.53 -12.56
CA LEU A 44 -1.89 0.19 -11.33
C LEU A 44 -1.53 -0.80 -10.24
N HIS A 45 -0.40 -0.59 -9.58
CA HIS A 45 0.12 -1.50 -8.57
C HIS A 45 -0.03 -0.92 -7.16
N CYS A 46 -0.25 -1.80 -6.18
CA CYS A 46 -0.16 -1.44 -4.78
C CYS A 46 1.31 -1.61 -4.39
N SER A 47 2.02 -0.50 -4.27
CA SER A 47 3.45 -0.48 -4.01
C SER A 47 3.72 -0.32 -2.52
N HIS A 48 4.40 -1.28 -1.91
CA HIS A 48 4.76 -1.23 -0.49
C HIS A 48 6.15 -0.62 -0.32
N PHE A 49 6.30 0.25 0.69
CA PHE A 49 7.61 0.81 1.03
C PHE A 49 8.46 -0.23 1.76
N HIS A 50 7.98 -0.75 2.90
CA HIS A 50 8.54 -1.95 3.51
C HIS A 50 7.82 -3.14 2.87
N THR A 51 8.57 -4.15 2.46
CA THR A 51 8.00 -5.26 1.70
C THR A 51 6.94 -6.04 2.47
N ARG A 52 6.11 -6.79 1.76
CA ARG A 52 5.10 -7.65 2.38
C ARG A 52 5.68 -8.71 3.31
N ALA A 53 7.00 -8.94 3.25
CA ALA A 53 7.67 -9.82 4.19
C ALA A 53 7.68 -9.27 5.61
N ASN A 54 7.44 -7.97 5.78
CA ASN A 54 7.35 -7.37 7.11
C ASN A 54 5.88 -7.37 7.56
N PRO A 55 5.47 -8.31 8.41
CA PRO A 55 4.07 -8.47 8.79
C PRO A 55 3.53 -7.29 9.59
N ARG A 56 4.40 -6.51 10.23
CA ARG A 56 4.00 -5.39 11.08
C ARG A 56 3.36 -4.26 10.31
N VAL A 57 3.75 -4.12 9.03
CA VAL A 57 3.27 -3.03 8.18
C VAL A 57 2.69 -3.50 6.84
N ARG A 58 2.50 -4.80 6.69
CA ARG A 58 1.98 -5.39 5.45
C ARG A 58 0.61 -4.83 5.05
N PHE A 59 -0.24 -4.56 6.03
CA PHE A 59 -1.58 -4.02 5.81
C PHE A 59 -1.73 -2.61 6.39
N ASP A 60 -0.64 -1.86 6.43
CA ASP A 60 -0.61 -0.49 6.95
C ASP A 60 -0.74 0.48 5.78
N LEU A 61 -1.77 1.31 5.79
CA LEU A 61 -2.03 2.25 4.69
C LEU A 61 -0.89 3.24 4.47
N SER A 62 -0.17 3.60 5.53
CA SER A 62 0.99 4.49 5.41
C SER A 62 2.14 3.82 4.65
N ASN A 63 2.14 2.50 4.57
CA ASN A 63 3.20 1.73 3.93
C ASN A 63 2.95 1.44 2.46
N ALA A 64 1.88 1.96 1.88
CA ALA A 64 1.49 1.61 0.53
C ALA A 64 1.07 2.83 -0.30
N ALA A 65 1.34 2.76 -1.59
CA ALA A 65 0.93 3.78 -2.54
C ALA A 65 0.50 3.11 -3.84
N ALA A 66 -0.40 3.75 -4.57
CA ALA A 66 -0.81 3.28 -5.89
C ALA A 66 0.13 3.87 -6.94
N LEU A 67 0.92 3.03 -7.58
CA LEU A 67 1.89 3.46 -8.58
C LEU A 67 1.71 2.65 -9.86
N CYS A 68 1.89 3.31 -11.02
CA CYS A 68 1.89 2.62 -12.30
C CYS A 68 3.11 1.70 -12.37
N ALA A 69 3.10 0.78 -13.34
CA ALA A 69 4.19 -0.18 -13.49
C ALA A 69 5.56 0.49 -13.60
N TYR A 70 5.63 1.61 -14.34
CA TYR A 70 6.89 2.33 -14.50
C TYR A 70 7.41 2.86 -13.16
N HIS A 71 6.58 3.57 -12.38
CA HIS A 71 7.03 4.15 -11.11
C HIS A 71 7.20 3.10 -10.01
N HIS A 72 6.40 2.04 -10.03
CA HIS A 72 6.59 0.92 -9.11
C HIS A 72 7.98 0.27 -9.34
N ASP A 73 8.36 0.05 -10.59
CA ASP A 73 9.67 -0.47 -10.95
C ASP A 73 10.78 0.53 -10.60
N TYR A 74 10.54 1.82 -10.90
CA TYR A 74 11.49 2.89 -10.64
C TYR A 74 11.90 2.97 -9.17
N VAL A 75 10.93 2.97 -8.25
CA VAL A 75 11.25 3.04 -6.82
C VAL A 75 11.96 1.78 -6.32
N GLY A 76 11.69 0.64 -6.94
CA GLY A 76 12.39 -0.60 -6.62
C GLY A 76 13.87 -0.57 -6.98
N LYS A 77 14.23 0.23 -7.98
CA LYS A 77 15.61 0.39 -8.45
C LYS A 77 16.33 1.60 -7.88
N HIS A 78 15.59 2.50 -7.22
CA HIS A 78 16.13 3.75 -6.69
C HIS A 78 15.77 3.92 -5.21
N PRO A 79 16.48 3.20 -4.31
CA PRO A 79 16.12 3.21 -2.88
C PRO A 79 16.07 4.58 -2.23
N HIS A 80 16.98 5.48 -2.58
CA HIS A 80 16.97 6.84 -2.01
C HIS A 80 15.73 7.61 -2.42
N GLU A 81 15.32 7.49 -3.68
CA GLU A 81 14.13 8.16 -4.18
C GLU A 81 12.86 7.54 -3.62
N HIS A 82 12.88 6.23 -3.34
CA HIS A 82 11.77 5.56 -2.67
C HIS A 82 11.56 6.15 -1.27
N VAL A 83 12.64 6.33 -0.52
CA VAL A 83 12.60 6.97 0.81
C VAL A 83 12.05 8.39 0.70
N GLU A 84 12.60 9.19 -0.20
CA GLU A 84 12.16 10.57 -0.35
C GLU A 84 10.69 10.69 -0.75
N TYR A 85 10.23 9.82 -1.63
CA TYR A 85 8.83 9.79 -2.03
C TYR A 85 7.92 9.55 -0.81
N PHE A 86 8.22 8.54 0.01
CA PHE A 86 7.38 8.24 1.17
C PHE A 86 7.50 9.30 2.26
N LYS A 87 8.66 9.93 2.42
CA LYS A 87 8.80 11.05 3.35
C LYS A 87 7.90 12.23 2.94
N GLN A 88 7.89 12.57 1.68
CA GLN A 88 7.05 13.65 1.17
C GLN A 88 5.57 13.31 1.24
N ARG A 89 5.24 12.07 0.92
CA ARG A 89 3.86 11.60 0.93
C ARG A 89 3.26 11.61 2.32
N LEU A 90 4.00 11.12 3.31
CA LEU A 90 3.50 10.95 4.68
C LEU A 90 3.76 12.16 5.58
N GLY A 91 4.77 12.95 5.27
CA GLY A 91 5.30 13.93 6.19
C GLY A 91 6.25 13.29 7.19
N ALA A 92 7.08 14.12 7.83
CA ALA A 92 8.16 13.63 8.69
C ALA A 92 7.65 12.78 9.85
N LEU A 93 6.59 13.23 10.52
CA LEU A 93 6.08 12.52 11.69
C LEU A 93 5.53 11.13 11.33
N GLU A 94 4.67 11.05 10.34
CA GLU A 94 4.07 9.75 9.97
C GLU A 94 5.12 8.81 9.38
N TYR A 95 6.09 9.34 8.64
CA TYR A 95 7.19 8.52 8.13
C TYR A 95 7.96 7.90 9.30
N ASP A 96 8.28 8.69 10.32
CA ASP A 96 8.98 8.20 11.51
C ASP A 96 8.13 7.17 12.27
N MET A 97 6.84 7.41 12.40
CA MET A 97 5.92 6.49 13.06
C MET A 97 5.82 5.16 12.30
N LEU A 98 5.80 5.22 10.97
CA LEU A 98 5.82 4.01 10.14
C LEU A 98 7.11 3.22 10.38
N THR A 99 8.25 3.92 10.46
CA THR A 99 9.54 3.30 10.72
C THR A 99 9.53 2.58 12.09
N VAL A 100 8.96 3.23 13.10
CA VAL A 100 8.82 2.61 14.43
C VAL A 100 7.99 1.34 14.36
N ARG A 101 6.84 1.40 13.67
CA ARG A 101 5.98 0.21 13.52
C ARG A 101 6.69 -0.92 12.77
N ALA A 102 7.41 -0.58 11.71
CA ALA A 102 8.13 -1.55 10.88
C ALA A 102 9.23 -2.27 11.65
N ASN A 103 9.82 -1.60 12.64
CA ASN A 103 10.93 -2.13 13.42
C ASN A 103 10.51 -2.64 14.81
N SER A 104 9.23 -2.74 15.06
CA SER A 104 8.73 -3.22 16.34
C SER A 104 9.21 -4.65 16.61
N ARG A 105 9.62 -4.91 17.85
CA ARG A 105 10.03 -6.25 18.27
C ARG A 105 8.84 -7.15 18.61
N ARG A 106 7.64 -6.57 18.66
CA ARG A 106 6.42 -7.31 18.94
C ARG A 106 6.15 -8.27 17.80
N LYS A 107 5.90 -9.54 18.13
CA LYS A 107 5.52 -10.52 17.13
C LYS A 107 4.15 -10.17 16.58
N GLU A 108 4.04 -10.20 15.26
CA GLU A 108 2.79 -9.94 14.59
C GLU A 108 2.28 -11.24 13.98
N ARG A 109 1.07 -11.62 14.35
CA ARG A 109 0.42 -12.80 13.78
C ARG A 109 -0.73 -12.31 12.90
N LEU A 110 -0.58 -12.47 11.59
CA LEU A 110 -1.57 -12.02 10.64
C LEU A 110 -2.67 -13.06 10.45
N ASP A 111 -3.90 -12.57 10.42
CA ASP A 111 -5.06 -13.38 10.04
C ASP A 111 -5.51 -12.89 8.66
N HIS A 112 -5.12 -13.59 7.63
CA HIS A 112 -5.38 -13.17 6.24
C HIS A 112 -6.86 -13.20 5.87
N LYS A 113 -7.64 -14.08 6.51
CA LYS A 113 -9.09 -14.09 6.29
C LYS A 113 -9.73 -12.85 6.88
N PHE A 114 -9.30 -12.46 8.07
CA PHE A 114 -9.77 -11.24 8.71
C PHE A 114 -9.40 -10.03 7.88
N GLU A 115 -8.14 -9.97 7.38
CA GLU A 115 -7.70 -8.85 6.55
C GLU A 115 -8.51 -8.77 5.25
N ALA A 116 -8.86 -9.89 4.64
CA ALA A 116 -9.70 -9.89 3.45
C ALA A 116 -11.08 -9.27 3.73
N ILE A 117 -11.70 -9.67 4.84
CA ILE A 117 -13.01 -9.15 5.24
C ILE A 117 -12.91 -7.66 5.55
N ARG A 118 -11.91 -7.27 6.33
CA ARG A 118 -11.67 -5.89 6.74
C ARG A 118 -11.56 -4.96 5.55
N TRP A 119 -10.71 -5.30 4.58
CA TRP A 119 -10.44 -4.41 3.46
C TRP A 119 -11.56 -4.42 2.41
N ARG A 120 -12.28 -5.52 2.25
CA ARG A 120 -13.48 -5.54 1.41
C ARG A 120 -14.58 -4.67 1.99
N LYS A 121 -14.74 -4.72 3.31
CA LYS A 121 -15.71 -3.86 3.99
C LYS A 121 -15.32 -2.40 3.87
N ALA A 122 -14.03 -2.08 4.03
CA ALA A 122 -13.52 -0.72 3.86
C ALA A 122 -13.78 -0.21 2.44
N LEU A 123 -13.59 -1.06 1.43
CA LEU A 123 -13.85 -0.70 0.04
C LEU A 123 -15.34 -0.45 -0.21
N GLU A 124 -16.22 -1.30 0.30
CA GLU A 124 -17.64 -1.08 0.23
C GLU A 124 -18.04 0.26 0.84
N ASP A 125 -17.52 0.56 2.02
CA ASP A 125 -17.82 1.81 2.71
C ASP A 125 -17.29 3.02 1.93
N LEU A 126 -16.13 2.91 1.33
CA LEU A 126 -15.57 3.96 0.48
C LEU A 126 -16.48 4.22 -0.74
N ASP A 127 -16.93 3.16 -1.40
CA ASP A 127 -17.81 3.26 -2.56
C ASP A 127 -19.17 3.88 -2.22
N LYS A 128 -19.60 3.74 -0.97
CA LYS A 128 -20.86 4.34 -0.49
C LYS A 128 -20.66 5.76 0.04
N GLY A 129 -19.47 6.34 -0.12
CA GLY A 129 -19.17 7.69 0.34
C GLY A 129 -18.99 7.81 1.85
N LYS A 130 -18.74 6.72 2.57
CA LYS A 130 -18.46 6.75 4.01
C LYS A 130 -17.04 7.23 4.26
N PRO A 131 -16.75 7.71 5.48
CA PRO A 131 -15.39 8.17 5.81
C PRO A 131 -14.35 7.11 5.57
N GLU A 132 -13.15 7.56 5.23
CA GLU A 132 -12.00 6.69 5.05
C GLU A 132 -11.63 6.01 6.37
N VAL A 133 -10.95 4.86 6.25
CA VAL A 133 -10.46 4.12 7.39
C VAL A 133 -9.47 4.94 8.20
N MET A 134 -9.53 4.85 9.53
CA MET A 134 -8.60 5.52 10.43
C MET A 134 -7.16 5.14 10.07
N GLY A 135 -6.28 6.13 10.05
CA GLY A 135 -4.90 5.94 9.67
C GLY A 135 -4.64 6.02 8.18
N ALA A 136 -5.68 6.28 7.38
CA ALA A 136 -5.50 6.54 5.97
C ALA A 136 -4.70 7.82 5.78
N ARG A 137 -3.95 7.87 4.73
CA ARG A 137 -3.15 9.04 4.40
C ARG A 137 -4.00 10.23 4.02
N ALA A 138 -3.50 11.35 4.36
CA ALA A 138 -4.17 12.61 4.02
C ALA A 138 -4.06 12.89 2.52
#